data_3f76cfc2e6f8fbd12e9fa1b453fcfae7
#
_entry.id   3f76cfc2e6f8fbd12e9fa1b453fcfae7
#
_cell.length_a   1.000
_cell.length_b   1.000
_cell.length_c   1.000
_cell.angle_alpha   90.00
_cell.angle_beta   90.00
_cell.angle_gamma   90.00
#
_symmetry.space_group_name_H-M   'P 1'
#
loop_
_entity.id
_entity.type
_entity.pdbx_description
1 polymer ?
#
loop_
_entity_poly.entity_id
_entity_poly.type
_entity_poly.pdbx_seq_one_letter_code
_entity_poly.pdbx_strand_id
1 'polypeptide(L)'
;LNKAKKFGANNNSLRSKKLSDNRTLLLDVVKYEIQKHEKSKSINLNSLGTETFEGLLYSKNLLKEKNLYSPENIGLLHHINQALKANFLFIKDKDYLVKDNQVVIVDEFTGRMMEGRRYSEGLHQAIEAKENVKIQNENQTLASITFQNYFRMYPKLSGMTGTARTEAAEFSEIYALDVIEIPTHQSMVRNDQNDEIYRTSEEKWDAVTKEIIKIHSKSQP
;
A
#
# COMPACT_ATOMS: atom_id res chain seq x y z
N LEU A 1 -6.54 -17.23 -15.57
CA LEU A 1 -6.27 -18.08 -14.37
C LEU A 1 -5.50 -19.35 -14.76
N ASN A 2 -5.91 -20.07 -15.81
CA ASN A 2 -5.18 -21.26 -16.26
C ASN A 2 -3.79 -20.97 -16.89
N LYS A 3 -3.53 -19.76 -17.36
CA LYS A 3 -2.22 -19.34 -17.91
C LYS A 3 -1.22 -19.02 -16.81
N ALA A 4 -1.66 -18.46 -15.68
CA ALA A 4 -0.81 -18.28 -14.51
C ALA A 4 -0.40 -19.62 -13.86
N LYS A 5 -1.27 -20.64 -13.91
CA LYS A 5 -0.95 -22.02 -13.49
C LYS A 5 0.17 -22.67 -14.31
N LYS A 6 0.37 -22.30 -15.59
CA LYS A 6 1.49 -22.81 -16.39
C LYS A 6 2.86 -22.31 -15.93
N PHE A 7 2.91 -21.26 -15.12
CA PHE A 7 4.14 -20.77 -14.48
C PHE A 7 4.43 -21.40 -13.12
N GLY A 8 3.48 -22.11 -12.50
CA GLY A 8 3.60 -22.58 -11.13
C GLY A 8 3.31 -24.05 -10.83
N ALA A 9 2.87 -24.85 -11.76
CA ALA A 9 2.49 -26.23 -11.44
C ALA A 9 2.85 -27.25 -12.52
N ASN A 10 4.02 -27.85 -12.38
CA ASN A 10 4.21 -29.24 -12.73
C ASN A 10 5.33 -29.85 -11.87
N ASN A 11 4.93 -30.75 -10.97
CA ASN A 11 5.75 -31.50 -10.06
C ASN A 11 6.69 -32.46 -10.82
N ASN A 12 7.99 -32.14 -10.83
CA ASN A 12 9.08 -33.12 -10.90
C ASN A 12 10.34 -32.45 -10.32
N SER A 13 10.94 -33.01 -9.30
CA SER A 13 12.00 -32.43 -8.45
C SER A 13 13.23 -31.90 -9.20
N LEU A 14 13.56 -32.44 -10.35
CA LEU A 14 14.66 -31.99 -11.22
C LEU A 14 14.27 -30.82 -12.13
N ARG A 15 12.99 -30.68 -12.45
CA ARG A 15 12.43 -29.57 -13.24
C ARG A 15 12.20 -28.33 -12.36
N SER A 16 11.85 -28.54 -11.08
CA SER A 16 11.65 -27.44 -10.11
C SER A 16 12.97 -26.71 -9.79
N LYS A 17 14.08 -27.43 -9.69
CA LYS A 17 15.40 -26.83 -9.45
C LYS A 17 15.87 -25.98 -10.63
N LYS A 18 15.71 -26.46 -11.87
CA LYS A 18 16.01 -25.69 -13.08
C LYS A 18 15.07 -24.52 -13.32
N LEU A 19 13.80 -24.60 -12.84
CA LEU A 19 12.84 -23.50 -12.90
C LEU A 19 13.14 -22.43 -11.81
N SER A 20 13.59 -22.84 -10.61
CA SER A 20 14.02 -21.92 -9.56
C SER A 20 15.26 -21.14 -9.99
N ASP A 21 16.23 -21.80 -10.59
CA ASP A 21 17.46 -21.18 -11.07
C ASP A 21 17.17 -20.19 -12.22
N ASN A 22 16.31 -20.57 -13.18
CA ASN A 22 15.89 -19.68 -14.26
C ASN A 22 15.01 -18.52 -13.75
N ARG A 23 14.21 -18.72 -12.68
CA ARG A 23 13.42 -17.67 -12.05
C ARG A 23 14.29 -16.64 -11.36
N THR A 24 15.30 -17.08 -10.64
CA THR A 24 16.27 -16.21 -9.93
C THR A 24 17.08 -15.41 -10.95
N LEU A 25 17.57 -16.04 -12.00
CA LEU A 25 18.32 -15.38 -13.08
C LEU A 25 17.45 -14.32 -13.82
N LEU A 26 16.18 -14.63 -14.07
CA LEU A 26 15.23 -13.71 -14.69
C LEU A 26 14.92 -12.51 -13.81
N LEU A 27 14.75 -12.74 -12.51
CA LEU A 27 14.50 -11.67 -11.53
C LEU A 27 15.73 -10.77 -11.36
N ASP A 28 16.93 -11.33 -11.41
CA ASP A 28 18.17 -10.57 -11.32
C ASP A 28 18.42 -9.70 -12.57
N VAL A 29 18.17 -10.21 -13.76
CA VAL A 29 18.24 -9.43 -15.01
C VAL A 29 17.22 -8.30 -15.00
N VAL A 30 15.98 -8.61 -14.67
CA VAL A 30 14.86 -7.63 -14.65
C VAL A 30 15.06 -6.54 -13.60
N LYS A 31 15.80 -6.80 -12.52
CA LYS A 31 16.08 -5.83 -11.46
C LYS A 31 16.76 -4.55 -11.96
N TYR A 32 17.56 -4.64 -13.01
CA TYR A 32 18.25 -3.49 -13.62
C TYR A 32 17.43 -2.81 -14.72
N GLU A 33 16.33 -3.41 -15.16
CA GLU A 33 15.50 -2.97 -16.27
C GLU A 33 14.16 -2.38 -15.82
N ILE A 34 14.00 -2.16 -14.50
CA ILE A 34 12.81 -1.59 -13.89
C ILE A 34 13.09 -0.22 -13.28
N GLN A 35 12.08 0.66 -13.35
CA GLN A 35 12.04 1.92 -12.61
C GLN A 35 11.15 1.74 -11.38
N LYS A 36 11.75 1.80 -10.21
CA LYS A 36 11.06 1.67 -8.93
C LYS A 36 10.84 3.04 -8.30
N HIS A 37 9.59 3.36 -8.02
CA HIS A 37 9.18 4.56 -7.30
C HIS A 37 8.61 4.18 -5.93
N GLU A 38 9.45 4.23 -4.89
CA GLU A 38 9.08 3.76 -3.55
C GLU A 38 7.95 4.58 -2.92
N LYS A 39 7.96 5.90 -3.09
CA LYS A 39 6.94 6.78 -2.52
C LYS A 39 5.53 6.52 -3.07
N SER A 40 5.43 6.26 -4.37
CA SER A 40 4.15 5.98 -5.04
C SER A 40 3.79 4.49 -5.07
N LYS A 41 4.63 3.62 -4.50
CA LYS A 41 4.51 2.15 -4.60
C LYS A 41 4.22 1.70 -6.04
N SER A 42 4.89 2.34 -7.02
CA SER A 42 4.75 2.00 -8.43
C SER A 42 6.06 1.45 -9.00
N ILE A 43 5.92 0.59 -9.99
CA ILE A 43 7.03 -0.05 -10.68
C ILE A 43 6.68 -0.15 -12.16
N ASN A 44 7.60 0.28 -13.01
CA ASN A 44 7.44 0.24 -14.45
C ASN A 44 8.67 -0.39 -15.09
N LEU A 45 8.46 -1.06 -16.23
CA LEU A 45 9.56 -1.49 -17.10
C LEU A 45 10.13 -0.27 -17.83
N ASN A 46 11.45 -0.21 -17.95
CA ASN A 46 12.08 0.70 -18.90
C ASN A 46 12.00 0.11 -20.32
N SER A 47 12.49 0.84 -21.33
CA SER A 47 12.42 0.38 -22.74
C SER A 47 13.12 -0.96 -22.93
N LEU A 48 14.30 -1.14 -22.35
CA LEU A 48 15.08 -2.38 -22.45
C LEU A 48 14.36 -3.53 -21.76
N GLY A 49 13.76 -3.28 -20.58
CA GLY A 49 12.96 -4.27 -19.86
C GLY A 49 11.73 -4.70 -20.66
N THR A 50 11.07 -3.77 -21.34
CA THR A 50 9.92 -4.09 -22.21
C THR A 50 10.35 -5.01 -23.35
N GLU A 51 11.44 -4.68 -24.07
CA GLU A 51 11.95 -5.52 -25.16
C GLU A 51 12.36 -6.92 -24.69
N THR A 52 13.02 -7.00 -23.53
CA THR A 52 13.41 -8.28 -22.92
C THR A 52 12.21 -9.14 -22.58
N PHE A 53 11.17 -8.55 -21.98
CA PHE A 53 9.93 -9.25 -21.68
C PHE A 53 9.16 -9.69 -22.92
N GLU A 54 9.07 -8.83 -23.92
CA GLU A 54 8.44 -9.17 -25.21
C GLU A 54 9.14 -10.35 -25.89
N GLY A 55 10.47 -10.32 -25.93
CA GLY A 55 11.26 -11.43 -26.49
C GLY A 55 11.03 -12.74 -25.74
N LEU A 56 11.04 -12.72 -24.42
CA LEU A 56 10.79 -13.88 -23.58
C LEU A 56 9.38 -14.44 -23.71
N LEU A 57 8.37 -13.58 -23.70
CA LEU A 57 6.97 -13.99 -23.81
C LEU A 57 6.64 -14.51 -25.20
N TYR A 58 7.23 -13.89 -26.23
CA TYR A 58 7.08 -14.33 -27.60
C TYR A 58 7.71 -15.73 -27.82
N SER A 59 8.93 -15.93 -27.31
CA SER A 59 9.61 -17.23 -27.37
C SER A 59 8.85 -18.38 -26.68
N LYS A 60 7.96 -18.02 -25.72
CA LYS A 60 7.11 -18.97 -24.99
C LYS A 60 5.68 -19.08 -25.53
N ASN A 61 5.40 -18.48 -26.70
CA ASN A 61 4.06 -18.43 -27.32
C ASN A 61 2.98 -17.89 -26.37
N LEU A 62 3.32 -16.91 -25.53
CA LEU A 62 2.39 -16.26 -24.60
C LEU A 62 1.86 -14.93 -25.13
N LEU A 63 2.57 -14.30 -26.07
CA LEU A 63 2.11 -13.13 -26.80
C LEU A 63 1.46 -13.59 -28.11
N LYS A 64 0.32 -12.98 -28.45
CA LYS A 64 -0.32 -13.14 -29.76
C LYS A 64 0.37 -12.26 -30.81
N GLU A 65 0.68 -11.04 -30.42
CA GLU A 65 1.46 -10.07 -31.19
C GLU A 65 2.74 -9.73 -30.42
N LYS A 66 3.79 -9.37 -31.13
CA LYS A 66 5.10 -9.07 -30.53
C LYS A 66 5.09 -7.84 -29.62
N ASN A 67 4.08 -6.97 -29.74
CA ASN A 67 3.92 -5.77 -28.92
C ASN A 67 3.11 -6.08 -27.65
N LEU A 68 3.73 -5.86 -26.48
CA LEU A 68 3.11 -6.07 -25.17
C LEU A 68 1.94 -5.11 -24.90
N TYR A 69 1.96 -3.93 -25.49
CA TYR A 69 0.95 -2.89 -25.32
C TYR A 69 -0.23 -3.00 -26.31
N SER A 70 -0.25 -4.01 -27.17
CA SER A 70 -1.39 -4.20 -28.05
C SER A 70 -2.67 -4.51 -27.24
N PRO A 71 -3.86 -4.11 -27.71
CA PRO A 71 -5.13 -4.34 -27.03
C PRO A 71 -5.36 -5.82 -26.63
N GLU A 72 -4.87 -6.74 -27.46
CA GLU A 72 -4.99 -8.18 -27.19
C GLU A 72 -4.13 -8.66 -26.00
N ASN A 73 -3.07 -7.92 -25.66
CA ASN A 73 -2.10 -8.28 -24.62
C ASN A 73 -2.29 -7.49 -23.31
N ILE A 74 -3.26 -6.54 -23.23
CA ILE A 74 -3.49 -5.69 -22.05
C ILE A 74 -3.68 -6.52 -20.77
N GLY A 75 -4.44 -7.62 -20.85
CA GLY A 75 -4.63 -8.51 -19.71
C GLY A 75 -3.33 -9.16 -19.23
N LEU A 76 -2.42 -9.49 -20.16
CA LEU A 76 -1.11 -10.04 -19.84
C LEU A 76 -0.20 -8.96 -19.23
N LEU A 77 -0.21 -7.75 -19.78
CA LEU A 77 0.52 -6.60 -19.24
C LEU A 77 0.11 -6.30 -17.79
N HIS A 78 -1.20 -6.34 -17.51
CA HIS A 78 -1.70 -6.18 -16.13
C HIS A 78 -1.10 -7.24 -15.19
N HIS A 79 -1.12 -8.51 -15.58
CA HIS A 79 -0.55 -9.59 -14.76
C HIS A 79 0.97 -9.45 -14.56
N ILE A 80 1.69 -8.95 -15.57
CA ILE A 80 3.13 -8.67 -15.46
C ILE A 80 3.37 -7.57 -14.44
N ASN A 81 2.61 -6.48 -14.51
CA ASN A 81 2.73 -5.36 -13.57
C ASN A 81 2.45 -5.80 -12.12
N GLN A 82 1.42 -6.62 -11.90
CA GLN A 82 1.14 -7.15 -10.56
C GLN A 82 2.24 -8.11 -10.08
N ALA A 83 2.81 -8.92 -10.96
CA ALA A 83 3.94 -9.79 -10.62
C ALA A 83 5.20 -9.00 -10.27
N LEU A 84 5.48 -7.90 -10.99
CA LEU A 84 6.58 -6.99 -10.68
C LEU A 84 6.38 -6.31 -9.32
N LYS A 85 5.18 -5.76 -9.06
CA LYS A 85 4.83 -5.19 -7.74
C LYS A 85 5.05 -6.21 -6.63
N ALA A 86 4.51 -7.41 -6.76
CA ALA A 86 4.62 -8.47 -5.76
C ALA A 86 6.08 -8.84 -5.44
N ASN A 87 6.95 -8.89 -6.46
CA ASN A 87 8.34 -9.32 -6.26
C ASN A 87 9.26 -8.20 -5.77
N PHE A 88 9.06 -6.96 -6.18
CA PHE A 88 10.01 -5.87 -5.95
C PHE A 88 9.54 -4.80 -4.96
N LEU A 89 8.22 -4.67 -4.71
CA LEU A 89 7.67 -3.66 -3.81
C LEU A 89 7.13 -4.24 -2.50
N PHE A 90 6.64 -5.49 -2.52
CA PHE A 90 6.05 -6.12 -1.35
C PHE A 90 7.00 -7.13 -0.72
N ILE A 91 7.38 -6.87 0.52
CA ILE A 91 8.38 -7.61 1.28
C ILE A 91 7.68 -8.50 2.31
N LYS A 92 8.04 -9.79 2.30
CA LYS A 92 7.59 -10.73 3.32
C LYS A 92 8.06 -10.28 4.70
N ASP A 93 7.27 -10.55 5.71
CA ASP A 93 7.48 -10.21 7.12
C ASP A 93 7.48 -8.69 7.43
N LYS A 94 7.14 -7.86 6.41
CA LYS A 94 6.93 -6.43 6.54
C LYS A 94 5.54 -6.02 6.05
N ASP A 95 5.23 -6.28 4.78
CA ASP A 95 3.96 -5.90 4.15
C ASP A 95 2.92 -7.02 4.26
N TYR A 96 3.37 -8.26 4.39
CA TYR A 96 2.53 -9.45 4.54
C TYR A 96 3.28 -10.60 5.24
N LEU A 97 2.52 -11.53 5.81
CA LEU A 97 3.01 -12.80 6.38
C LEU A 97 2.42 -13.98 5.61
N VAL A 98 3.08 -15.12 5.72
CA VAL A 98 2.52 -16.41 5.25
C VAL A 98 2.19 -17.23 6.49
N LYS A 99 0.88 -17.43 6.75
CA LYS A 99 0.35 -18.19 7.88
C LYS A 99 -0.67 -19.21 7.35
N ASP A 100 -0.62 -20.43 7.82
CA ASP A 100 -1.56 -21.51 7.44
C ASP A 100 -1.72 -21.67 5.91
N ASN A 101 -0.61 -21.57 5.19
CA ASN A 101 -0.59 -21.62 3.72
C ASN A 101 -1.43 -20.52 3.03
N GLN A 102 -1.57 -19.36 3.70
CA GLN A 102 -2.27 -18.18 3.19
C GLN A 102 -1.41 -16.94 3.38
N VAL A 103 -1.59 -15.98 2.48
CA VAL A 103 -0.99 -14.64 2.61
C VAL A 103 -1.91 -13.78 3.47
N VAL A 104 -1.38 -13.22 4.54
CA VAL A 104 -2.08 -12.31 5.45
C VAL A 104 -1.41 -10.95 5.40
N ILE A 105 -2.19 -9.90 5.15
CA ILE A 105 -1.70 -8.52 5.08
C ILE A 105 -1.28 -8.05 6.48
N VAL A 106 -0.18 -7.30 6.56
CA VAL A 106 0.23 -6.57 7.76
C VAL A 106 -0.05 -5.09 7.55
N ASP A 107 -0.73 -4.47 8.49
CA ASP A 107 -0.98 -3.03 8.49
C ASP A 107 0.33 -2.28 8.73
N GLU A 108 0.68 -1.40 7.81
CA GLU A 108 1.93 -0.62 7.84
C GLU A 108 2.05 0.28 9.09
N PHE A 109 0.93 0.79 9.61
CA PHE A 109 0.92 1.72 10.73
C PHE A 109 0.85 1.04 12.10
N THR A 110 0.07 -0.02 12.22
CA THR A 110 -0.17 -0.70 13.50
C THR A 110 0.61 -1.99 13.66
N GLY A 111 1.17 -2.53 12.58
CA GLY A 111 1.81 -3.85 12.56
C GLY A 111 0.85 -5.02 12.79
N ARG A 112 -0.47 -4.79 12.78
CA ARG A 112 -1.48 -5.82 13.01
C ARG A 112 -1.74 -6.65 11.77
N MET A 113 -1.96 -7.94 11.96
CA MET A 113 -2.42 -8.84 10.91
C MET A 113 -3.88 -8.54 10.56
N MET A 114 -4.15 -8.37 9.26
CA MET A 114 -5.47 -8.11 8.73
C MET A 114 -6.02 -9.38 8.07
N GLU A 115 -6.49 -10.33 8.89
CA GLU A 115 -7.08 -11.58 8.40
C GLU A 115 -8.35 -11.29 7.57
N GLY A 116 -8.53 -12.04 6.49
CA GLY A 116 -9.67 -11.88 5.58
C GLY A 116 -9.58 -10.71 4.59
N ARG A 117 -8.63 -9.80 4.77
CA ARG A 117 -8.37 -8.74 3.77
C ARG A 117 -7.43 -9.23 2.68
N ARG A 118 -7.66 -8.72 1.47
CA ARG A 118 -6.83 -9.05 0.29
C ARG A 118 -6.49 -7.76 -0.46
N TYR A 119 -5.30 -7.71 -1.05
CA TYR A 119 -4.97 -6.68 -2.02
C TYR A 119 -5.84 -6.85 -3.27
N SER A 120 -6.28 -5.75 -3.83
CA SER A 120 -7.10 -5.70 -5.04
C SER A 120 -6.28 -5.91 -6.32
N GLU A 121 -6.97 -5.93 -7.44
CA GLU A 121 -6.41 -5.94 -8.81
C GLU A 121 -5.49 -7.13 -9.11
N GLY A 122 -5.67 -8.26 -8.44
CA GLY A 122 -4.85 -9.44 -8.65
C GLY A 122 -3.47 -9.41 -7.97
N LEU A 123 -3.14 -8.34 -7.22
CA LEU A 123 -1.86 -8.25 -6.51
C LEU A 123 -1.73 -9.34 -5.43
N HIS A 124 -2.80 -9.59 -4.68
CA HIS A 124 -2.79 -10.65 -3.66
C HIS A 124 -2.50 -12.02 -4.27
N GLN A 125 -3.14 -12.32 -5.40
CA GLN A 125 -2.89 -13.55 -6.16
C GLN A 125 -1.45 -13.62 -6.70
N ALA A 126 -0.86 -12.49 -7.08
CA ALA A 126 0.54 -12.42 -7.50
C ALA A 126 1.50 -12.72 -6.33
N ILE A 127 1.19 -12.23 -5.11
CA ILE A 127 1.95 -12.54 -3.91
C ILE A 127 1.77 -14.02 -3.52
N GLU A 128 0.55 -14.56 -3.57
CA GLU A 128 0.29 -15.99 -3.36
C GLU A 128 1.10 -16.87 -4.33
N ALA A 129 1.20 -16.45 -5.59
CA ALA A 129 2.05 -17.14 -6.57
C ALA A 129 3.55 -17.01 -6.27
N LYS A 130 4.00 -15.84 -5.80
CA LYS A 130 5.38 -15.60 -5.37
C LYS A 130 5.79 -16.54 -4.23
N GLU A 131 4.93 -16.68 -3.22
CA GLU A 131 5.17 -17.51 -2.03
C GLU A 131 4.84 -19.00 -2.23
N ASN A 132 4.39 -19.39 -3.43
CA ASN A 132 3.96 -20.76 -3.77
C ASN A 132 2.85 -21.31 -2.86
N VAL A 133 1.99 -20.43 -2.35
CA VAL A 133 0.78 -20.82 -1.63
C VAL A 133 -0.39 -20.99 -2.59
N LYS A 134 -1.51 -21.56 -2.10
CA LYS A 134 -2.71 -21.77 -2.92
C LYS A 134 -3.30 -20.42 -3.34
N ILE A 135 -3.39 -20.18 -4.65
CA ILE A 135 -4.03 -18.98 -5.20
C ILE A 135 -5.54 -19.08 -4.98
N GLN A 136 -6.10 -18.08 -4.32
CA GLN A 136 -7.53 -17.97 -4.06
C GLN A 136 -8.21 -16.98 -5.02
N ASN A 137 -9.53 -17.06 -5.11
CA ASN A 137 -10.30 -16.10 -5.88
C ASN A 137 -10.25 -14.71 -5.23
N GLU A 138 -10.40 -13.68 -6.05
CA GLU A 138 -10.51 -12.30 -5.56
C GLU A 138 -11.85 -12.10 -4.85
N ASN A 139 -11.84 -11.29 -3.78
CA ASN A 139 -13.06 -10.90 -3.10
C ASN A 139 -13.85 -9.95 -4.00
N GLN A 140 -15.14 -10.24 -4.18
CA GLN A 140 -16.02 -9.34 -4.91
C GLN A 140 -16.67 -8.35 -3.94
N THR A 141 -16.49 -7.04 -4.20
CA THR A 141 -17.20 -6.00 -3.45
C THR A 141 -18.67 -6.07 -3.80
N LEU A 142 -19.52 -6.42 -2.83
CA LEU A 142 -20.97 -6.52 -3.03
C LEU A 142 -21.65 -5.15 -2.99
N ALA A 143 -21.16 -4.26 -2.13
CA ALA A 143 -21.67 -2.90 -1.96
C ALA A 143 -20.62 -2.00 -1.31
N SER A 144 -20.76 -0.71 -1.52
CA SER A 144 -19.98 0.32 -0.84
C SER A 144 -20.92 1.40 -0.31
N ILE A 145 -20.55 2.02 0.79
CA ILE A 145 -21.31 3.11 1.43
C ILE A 145 -20.33 4.19 1.86
N THR A 146 -20.70 5.45 1.75
CA THR A 146 -19.90 6.55 2.30
C THR A 146 -20.01 6.60 3.82
N PHE A 147 -18.99 7.15 4.50
CA PHE A 147 -19.03 7.33 5.95
C PHE A 147 -20.23 8.16 6.39
N GLN A 148 -20.56 9.22 5.66
CA GLN A 148 -21.71 10.05 5.95
C GLN A 148 -23.03 9.27 5.96
N ASN A 149 -23.26 8.48 4.91
CA ASN A 149 -24.46 7.64 4.84
C ASN A 149 -24.47 6.54 5.89
N TYR A 150 -23.31 5.95 6.20
CA TYR A 150 -23.21 4.93 7.22
C TYR A 150 -23.58 5.47 8.60
N PHE A 151 -23.02 6.61 9.01
CA PHE A 151 -23.34 7.21 10.31
C PHE A 151 -24.77 7.75 10.40
N ARG A 152 -25.35 8.21 9.29
CA ARG A 152 -26.76 8.61 9.24
C ARG A 152 -27.77 7.47 9.49
N MET A 153 -27.32 6.21 9.39
CA MET A 153 -28.17 5.05 9.71
C MET A 153 -28.41 4.89 11.21
N TYR A 154 -27.64 5.52 12.07
CA TYR A 154 -27.81 5.42 13.51
C TYR A 154 -28.87 6.42 13.98
N PRO A 155 -29.91 5.94 14.71
CA PRO A 155 -30.97 6.81 15.22
C PRO A 155 -30.47 7.76 16.33
N LYS A 156 -29.35 7.43 16.97
CA LYS A 156 -28.70 8.24 17.99
C LYS A 156 -27.22 8.33 17.68
N LEU A 157 -26.77 9.50 17.34
CA LEU A 157 -25.38 9.79 16.98
C LEU A 157 -24.86 10.93 17.84
N SER A 158 -23.65 10.80 18.35
CA SER A 158 -22.92 11.87 19.04
C SER A 158 -21.42 11.68 18.85
N GLY A 159 -20.64 12.75 19.01
CA GLY A 159 -19.19 12.72 18.89
C GLY A 159 -18.52 13.76 19.77
N MET A 160 -17.23 13.68 19.93
CA MET A 160 -16.40 14.65 20.65
C MET A 160 -15.15 14.95 19.83
N THR A 161 -14.84 16.24 19.71
CA THR A 161 -13.64 16.71 19.05
C THR A 161 -13.25 18.09 19.54
N GLY A 162 -11.98 18.43 19.49
CA GLY A 162 -11.48 19.77 19.85
C GLY A 162 -11.70 20.82 18.76
N THR A 163 -12.13 20.44 17.55
CA THR A 163 -12.22 21.33 16.37
C THR A 163 -13.59 21.38 15.72
N ALA A 164 -14.65 20.90 16.39
CA ALA A 164 -15.98 20.81 15.81
C ALA A 164 -16.64 22.18 15.48
N ARG A 165 -16.23 23.24 16.16
CA ARG A 165 -16.89 24.55 16.02
C ARG A 165 -16.74 25.15 14.62
N THR A 166 -15.59 24.99 13.99
CA THR A 166 -15.31 25.46 12.62
C THR A 166 -16.17 24.76 11.59
N GLU A 167 -16.54 23.51 11.86
CA GLU A 167 -17.31 22.65 10.97
C GLU A 167 -18.77 22.45 11.44
N ALA A 168 -19.26 23.32 12.34
CA ALA A 168 -20.60 23.19 12.92
C ALA A 168 -21.73 23.19 11.87
N ALA A 169 -21.56 23.98 10.80
CA ALA A 169 -22.50 24.01 9.69
C ALA A 169 -22.60 22.68 8.96
N GLU A 170 -21.45 22.02 8.71
CA GLU A 170 -21.40 20.70 8.08
C GLU A 170 -22.03 19.62 8.96
N PHE A 171 -21.77 19.62 10.27
CA PHE A 171 -22.40 18.68 11.20
C PHE A 171 -23.92 18.83 11.25
N SER A 172 -24.43 20.07 11.20
CA SER A 172 -25.87 20.35 11.16
C SER A 172 -26.50 19.90 9.84
N GLU A 173 -25.86 20.19 8.70
CA GLU A 173 -26.40 19.86 7.38
C GLU A 173 -26.41 18.35 7.10
N ILE A 174 -25.31 17.66 7.42
CA ILE A 174 -25.14 16.23 7.08
C ILE A 174 -25.83 15.32 8.08
N TYR A 175 -25.68 15.60 9.38
CA TYR A 175 -26.08 14.70 10.46
C TYR A 175 -27.21 15.24 11.35
N ALA A 176 -27.64 16.46 11.14
CA ALA A 176 -28.59 17.17 12.01
C ALA A 176 -28.14 17.23 13.48
N LEU A 177 -26.82 17.43 13.69
CA LEU A 177 -26.18 17.52 14.99
C LEU A 177 -25.86 18.98 15.33
N ASP A 178 -26.22 19.39 16.55
CA ASP A 178 -25.81 20.66 17.13
C ASP A 178 -24.42 20.51 17.78
N VAL A 179 -23.57 21.51 17.56
CA VAL A 179 -22.24 21.57 18.19
C VAL A 179 -22.32 22.39 19.47
N ILE A 180 -22.05 21.73 20.59
CA ILE A 180 -22.05 22.36 21.91
C ILE A 180 -20.59 22.49 22.39
N GLU A 181 -20.18 23.70 22.70
CA GLU A 181 -18.87 23.98 23.23
C GLU A 181 -18.88 23.80 24.77
N ILE A 182 -18.07 22.87 25.25
CA ILE A 182 -17.89 22.64 26.68
C ILE A 182 -16.66 23.45 27.13
N PRO A 183 -16.82 24.43 28.03
CA PRO A 183 -15.69 25.23 28.49
C PRO A 183 -14.69 24.38 29.25
N THR A 184 -13.43 24.76 29.18
CA THR A 184 -12.35 24.08 29.92
C THR A 184 -12.54 24.31 31.43
N HIS A 185 -12.19 23.30 32.24
CA HIS A 185 -12.26 23.37 33.70
C HIS A 185 -11.37 24.51 34.28
N GLN A 186 -10.20 24.71 33.66
CA GLN A 186 -9.29 25.78 34.03
C GLN A 186 -9.03 26.71 32.85
N SER A 187 -8.69 27.99 33.16
CA SER A 187 -8.32 28.93 32.11
C SER A 187 -7.10 28.45 31.33
N MET A 188 -7.13 28.67 30.02
CA MET A 188 -6.03 28.32 29.14
C MET A 188 -4.84 29.25 29.44
N VAL A 189 -3.74 28.68 29.94
CA VAL A 189 -2.50 29.39 30.23
C VAL A 189 -1.43 29.17 29.16
N ARG A 190 -1.68 28.29 28.17
CA ARG A 190 -0.76 28.04 27.07
C ARG A 190 -0.64 29.28 26.21
N ASN A 191 0.58 29.69 25.97
CA ASN A 191 0.91 30.77 25.06
C ASN A 191 1.56 30.21 23.80
N ASP A 192 0.77 30.16 22.72
CA ASP A 192 1.25 29.68 21.43
C ASP A 192 2.13 30.77 20.80
N GLN A 193 3.38 30.42 20.52
CA GLN A 193 4.33 31.30 19.84
C GLN A 193 4.08 31.28 18.32
N ASN A 194 4.49 32.33 17.63
CA ASN A 194 4.47 32.39 16.19
C ASN A 194 5.44 31.38 15.59
N ASP A 195 5.17 30.94 14.35
CA ASP A 195 6.04 30.04 13.61
C ASP A 195 7.40 30.68 13.37
N GLU A 196 8.47 29.90 13.58
CA GLU A 196 9.84 30.28 13.26
C GLU A 196 10.30 29.56 12.00
N ILE A 197 10.82 30.34 11.03
CA ILE A 197 11.26 29.82 9.74
C ILE A 197 12.79 29.78 9.71
N TYR A 198 13.34 28.61 9.40
CA TYR A 198 14.78 28.36 9.32
C TYR A 198 15.19 28.04 7.88
N ARG A 199 16.40 28.46 7.51
CA ARG A 199 16.97 28.26 6.17
C ARG A 199 17.35 26.79 5.93
N THR A 200 17.83 26.10 6.96
CA THR A 200 18.28 24.70 6.89
C THR A 200 17.67 23.86 8.00
N SER A 201 17.60 22.53 7.79
CA SER A 201 17.16 21.60 8.83
C SER A 201 18.09 21.59 10.05
N GLU A 202 19.38 21.80 9.85
CA GLU A 202 20.38 21.83 10.92
C GLU A 202 20.14 23.03 11.84
N GLU A 203 19.98 24.23 11.28
CA GLU A 203 19.63 25.44 12.03
C GLU A 203 18.33 25.27 12.83
N LYS A 204 17.33 24.61 12.25
CA LYS A 204 16.07 24.29 12.92
C LYS A 204 16.30 23.41 14.16
N TRP A 205 17.05 22.32 14.02
CA TRP A 205 17.27 21.40 15.13
C TRP A 205 18.14 22.00 16.23
N ASP A 206 19.09 22.85 15.89
CA ASP A 206 19.87 23.60 16.86
C ASP A 206 19.00 24.58 17.67
N ALA A 207 18.09 25.30 17.02
CA ALA A 207 17.15 26.19 17.66
C ALA A 207 16.18 25.44 18.58
N VAL A 208 15.60 24.32 18.11
CA VAL A 208 14.73 23.44 18.91
C VAL A 208 15.46 22.95 20.17
N THR A 209 16.70 22.52 20.05
CA THR A 209 17.49 22.02 21.17
C THR A 209 17.74 23.15 22.21
N LYS A 210 18.08 24.34 21.75
CA LYS A 210 18.28 25.50 22.63
C LYS A 210 16.99 25.89 23.35
N GLU A 211 15.87 25.89 22.67
CA GLU A 211 14.58 26.26 23.28
C GLU A 211 14.12 25.19 24.29
N ILE A 212 14.34 23.90 24.03
CA ILE A 212 14.08 22.81 24.99
C ILE A 212 14.91 23.04 26.26
N ILE A 213 16.21 23.32 26.16
CA ILE A 213 17.08 23.57 27.31
C ILE A 213 16.57 24.77 28.12
N LYS A 214 16.20 25.85 27.44
CA LYS A 214 15.69 27.08 28.06
C LYS A 214 14.36 26.85 28.81
N ILE A 215 13.43 26.07 28.20
CA ILE A 215 12.14 25.77 28.81
C ILE A 215 12.32 24.83 30.00
N HIS A 216 13.13 23.77 29.83
CA HIS A 216 13.44 22.82 30.89
C HIS A 216 14.10 23.50 32.11
N SER A 217 14.99 24.48 31.88
CA SER A 217 15.62 25.26 33.00
C SER A 217 14.61 26.06 33.83
N LYS A 218 13.40 26.32 33.29
CA LYS A 218 12.29 26.96 34.00
C LYS A 218 11.37 25.96 34.71
N SER A 219 11.78 24.70 34.82
CA SER A 219 10.98 23.59 35.40
C SER A 219 9.67 23.33 34.67
N GLN A 220 9.61 23.63 33.40
CA GLN A 220 8.51 23.26 32.53
C GLN A 220 8.83 21.89 31.88
N PRO A 221 7.93 20.89 31.97
CA PRO A 221 8.18 19.55 31.43
C PRO A 221 8.26 19.54 29.91
#